data_371511156948d75945758453da9448f6
#
_entry.id   371511156948d75945758453da9448f6
#
_cell.length_a   1.000
_cell.length_b   1.000
_cell.length_c   1.000
_cell.angle_alpha   90.00
_cell.angle_beta   90.00
_cell.angle_gamma   90.00
#
_symmetry.space_group_name_H-M   'P 1'
#
loop_
_entity.id
_entity.type
_entity.pdbx_description
1 polymer ?
#
loop_
_entity_poly.entity_id
_entity_poly.type
_entity_poly.pdbx_seq_one_letter_code
_entity_poly.pdbx_strand_id
1 'polypeptide(L)'
;MKSSIKILAACSFIMLGVTSCDLTGINENPDKPTDDVNYNMNEPRLASTLRGGMIIDGDVEQRLKPLQIDFYSQMLIDGGGWATKNYIQNDEWNNLTWQAYLTQISSINIVIRSLMEKDKDLYANTIAFARIWRVYIHSQAADKFGPMPFPAYATVEDNPPYKSVKDIYYEYFTELDEALNSFSDSAEPIFSDAGIDLVYKNDVSL
;
A
#
# COMPACT_ATOMS: atom_id res chain seq x y z
N MET A 1 71.32 4.38 6.80
CA MET A 1 70.50 4.32 8.03
C MET A 1 69.52 5.48 8.22
N LYS A 2 69.89 6.76 8.11
CA LYS A 2 68.97 7.90 8.33
C LYS A 2 67.86 8.03 7.29
N SER A 3 68.07 7.57 6.05
CA SER A 3 67.04 7.60 4.99
C SER A 3 65.97 6.52 5.17
N SER A 4 66.36 5.30 5.59
CA SER A 4 65.43 4.16 5.79
C SER A 4 64.48 4.41 6.96
N ILE A 5 64.94 5.11 8.01
CA ILE A 5 64.12 5.47 9.17
C ILE A 5 63.04 6.50 8.78
N LYS A 6 63.36 7.45 7.88
CA LYS A 6 62.39 8.44 7.39
C LYS A 6 61.27 7.80 6.53
N ILE A 7 61.63 6.78 5.74
CA ILE A 7 60.65 6.05 4.90
C ILE A 7 59.76 5.20 5.80
N LEU A 8 60.29 4.52 6.82
CA LEU A 8 59.47 3.75 7.77
C LEU A 8 58.51 4.66 8.57
N ALA A 9 58.99 5.83 9.01
CA ALA A 9 58.12 6.78 9.72
C ALA A 9 56.99 7.35 8.82
N ALA A 10 57.27 7.61 7.53
CA ALA A 10 56.27 8.06 6.58
C ALA A 10 55.21 6.98 6.27
N CYS A 11 55.64 5.72 6.12
CA CYS A 11 54.71 4.59 5.94
C CYS A 11 53.83 4.34 7.16
N SER A 12 54.37 4.48 8.38
CA SER A 12 53.59 4.33 9.61
C SER A 12 52.53 5.44 9.77
N PHE A 13 52.83 6.66 9.32
CA PHE A 13 51.87 7.78 9.36
C PHE A 13 50.73 7.62 8.32
N ILE A 14 51.04 7.00 7.19
CA ILE A 14 50.01 6.71 6.15
C ILE A 14 49.10 5.57 6.61
N MET A 15 49.61 4.57 7.35
CA MET A 15 48.75 3.48 7.87
C MET A 15 47.81 3.92 9.02
N LEU A 16 48.13 4.99 9.74
CA LEU A 16 47.27 5.55 10.77
C LEU A 16 46.13 6.42 10.21
N GLY A 17 46.20 6.82 8.94
CA GLY A 17 45.20 7.66 8.28
C GLY A 17 44.08 6.90 7.60
N VAL A 18 44.12 5.57 7.53
CA VAL A 18 43.07 4.73 6.93
C VAL A 18 42.15 4.08 7.97
N THR A 19 42.00 4.69 9.15
CA THR A 19 40.77 4.41 9.91
C THR A 19 39.62 5.06 9.16
N SER A 20 39.08 4.32 8.23
CA SER A 20 37.79 4.65 7.58
C SER A 20 36.83 5.01 8.71
N CYS A 21 36.42 6.26 8.77
CA CYS A 21 35.29 6.61 9.61
C CYS A 21 34.15 5.67 9.19
N ASP A 22 33.72 4.85 10.13
CA ASP A 22 32.49 4.08 9.94
C ASP A 22 31.36 5.08 9.82
N LEU A 23 30.97 5.32 8.55
CA LEU A 23 29.88 6.24 8.21
C LEU A 23 28.52 5.56 8.30
N THR A 24 28.45 4.28 8.64
CA THR A 24 27.20 3.54 8.73
C THR A 24 26.26 4.19 9.75
N GLY A 25 26.77 4.57 10.92
CA GLY A 25 25.97 5.25 11.95
C GLY A 25 25.60 6.71 11.63
N ILE A 26 26.33 7.38 10.72
CA ILE A 26 26.03 8.75 10.29
C ILE A 26 24.93 8.76 9.21
N ASN A 27 24.84 7.67 8.47
CA ASN A 27 23.86 7.52 7.39
C ASN A 27 22.52 6.90 7.86
N GLU A 28 22.43 6.54 9.14
CA GLU A 28 21.17 6.13 9.75
C GLU A 28 20.36 7.38 10.07
N ASN A 29 19.20 7.53 9.42
CA ASN A 29 18.25 8.58 9.77
C ASN A 29 17.68 8.28 11.16
N PRO A 30 17.97 9.08 12.21
CA PRO A 30 17.50 8.82 13.57
C PRO A 30 15.96 8.91 13.67
N ASP A 31 15.31 9.58 12.72
CA ASP A 31 13.85 9.72 12.65
C ASP A 31 13.21 8.60 11.82
N LYS A 32 13.99 7.70 11.24
CA LYS A 32 13.44 6.55 10.51
C LYS A 32 12.86 5.56 11.51
N PRO A 33 11.58 5.20 11.39
CA PRO A 33 11.00 4.17 12.25
C PRO A 33 11.82 2.89 12.19
N THR A 34 12.09 2.30 13.35
CA THR A 34 12.72 0.98 13.45
C THR A 34 11.80 -0.09 12.83
N ASP A 35 12.36 -1.24 12.47
CA ASP A 35 11.57 -2.33 11.90
C ASP A 35 10.47 -2.78 12.85
N ASP A 36 10.70 -2.76 14.16
CA ASP A 36 9.67 -3.05 15.17
C ASP A 36 8.54 -2.02 15.17
N VAL A 37 8.85 -0.73 15.04
CA VAL A 37 7.84 0.33 14.94
C VAL A 37 7.05 0.20 13.64
N ASN A 38 7.73 -0.05 12.53
CA ASN A 38 7.07 -0.28 11.24
C ASN A 38 6.14 -1.49 11.30
N TYR A 39 6.57 -2.56 11.94
CA TYR A 39 5.77 -3.76 12.12
C TYR A 39 4.53 -3.50 12.99
N ASN A 40 4.69 -2.84 14.13
CA ASN A 40 3.57 -2.52 15.04
C ASN A 40 2.55 -1.56 14.40
N MET A 41 2.91 -0.89 13.31
CA MET A 41 1.99 -0.05 12.52
C MET A 41 1.15 -0.82 11.49
N ASN A 42 1.37 -2.13 11.28
CA ASN A 42 0.63 -2.89 10.27
C ASN A 42 -0.87 -2.98 10.58
N GLU A 43 -1.24 -3.27 11.81
CA GLU A 43 -2.63 -3.33 12.22
C GLU A 43 -3.33 -1.96 12.13
N PRO A 44 -2.79 -0.85 12.68
CA PRO A 44 -3.34 0.48 12.47
C PRO A 44 -3.44 0.90 11.01
N ARG A 45 -2.46 0.53 10.16
CA ARG A 45 -2.51 0.78 8.72
C ARG A 45 -3.64 0.01 8.06
N LEU A 46 -3.77 -1.30 8.36
CA LEU A 46 -4.86 -2.12 7.85
C LEU A 46 -6.22 -1.54 8.24
N ALA A 47 -6.42 -1.23 9.50
CA ALA A 47 -7.64 -0.59 10.00
C ALA A 47 -7.93 0.76 9.31
N SER A 48 -6.90 1.55 9.05
CA SER A 48 -7.02 2.81 8.29
C SER A 48 -7.44 2.56 6.85
N THR A 49 -6.91 1.51 6.19
CA THR A 49 -7.31 1.18 4.81
C THR A 49 -8.74 0.64 4.73
N LEU A 50 -9.21 -0.05 5.75
CA LEU A 50 -10.62 -0.49 5.82
C LEU A 50 -11.55 0.71 5.82
N ARG A 51 -11.23 1.72 6.61
CA ARG A 51 -12.02 2.96 6.66
C ARG A 51 -11.92 3.75 5.36
N GLY A 52 -10.71 3.97 4.85
CA GLY A 52 -10.48 4.80 3.66
C GLY A 52 -10.82 4.11 2.34
N GLY A 53 -10.67 2.78 2.28
CA GLY A 53 -10.97 2.00 1.07
C GLY A 53 -12.46 1.92 0.73
N MET A 54 -13.34 2.21 1.68
CA MET A 54 -14.77 2.34 1.43
C MET A 54 -15.17 3.73 0.87
N ILE A 55 -14.20 4.59 0.63
CA ILE A 55 -14.42 5.97 0.12
C ILE A 55 -15.44 6.73 1.00
N ILE A 56 -15.22 6.71 2.31
CA ILE A 56 -16.09 7.37 3.30
C ILE A 56 -15.71 8.85 3.48
N ASP A 57 -14.64 9.33 2.84
CA ASP A 57 -14.38 10.75 2.78
C ASP A 57 -15.51 11.41 1.97
N GLY A 58 -16.36 12.19 2.67
CA GLY A 58 -17.56 12.78 2.08
C GLY A 58 -17.28 13.61 0.82
N ASP A 59 -16.12 14.24 0.76
CA ASP A 59 -15.69 15.02 -0.40
C ASP A 59 -15.37 14.13 -1.61
N VAL A 60 -14.65 13.04 -1.41
CA VAL A 60 -14.30 12.09 -2.49
C VAL A 60 -15.53 11.35 -2.96
N GLU A 61 -16.33 10.83 -2.02
CA GLU A 61 -17.56 10.11 -2.34
C GLU A 61 -18.56 10.99 -3.09
N GLN A 62 -18.79 12.22 -2.64
CA GLN A 62 -19.70 13.15 -3.27
C GLN A 62 -19.27 13.49 -4.70
N ARG A 63 -18.00 13.75 -4.92
CA ARG A 63 -17.49 14.10 -6.25
C ARG A 63 -17.39 12.89 -7.17
N LEU A 64 -17.17 11.70 -6.64
CA LEU A 64 -17.13 10.48 -7.44
C LEU A 64 -18.54 10.00 -7.83
N LYS A 65 -19.40 9.73 -6.84
CA LYS A 65 -20.72 9.09 -7.07
C LYS A 65 -21.79 10.10 -7.48
N PRO A 66 -22.39 10.89 -6.57
CA PRO A 66 -23.56 11.68 -6.94
C PRO A 66 -23.26 12.81 -7.92
N LEU A 67 -22.05 13.36 -7.97
CA LEU A 67 -21.74 14.47 -8.88
C LEU A 67 -21.13 14.05 -10.23
N GLN A 68 -20.69 12.81 -10.39
CA GLN A 68 -20.18 12.25 -11.65
C GLN A 68 -20.97 11.03 -12.12
N ILE A 69 -20.80 9.89 -11.42
CA ILE A 69 -21.30 8.58 -11.88
C ILE A 69 -22.82 8.60 -12.00
N ASP A 70 -23.54 9.12 -11.01
CA ASP A 70 -25.00 9.11 -11.00
C ASP A 70 -25.60 10.05 -12.06
N PHE A 71 -24.87 11.13 -12.41
CA PHE A 71 -25.25 11.98 -13.55
C PHE A 71 -24.93 11.33 -14.88
N TYR A 72 -23.77 10.69 -15.02
CA TYR A 72 -23.40 10.02 -16.26
C TYR A 72 -24.30 8.82 -16.55
N SER A 73 -24.74 8.10 -15.52
CA SER A 73 -25.70 7.01 -15.62
C SER A 73 -27.15 7.49 -15.77
N GLN A 74 -27.39 8.80 -15.73
CA GLN A 74 -28.73 9.42 -15.79
C GLN A 74 -29.66 9.00 -14.63
N MET A 75 -29.10 8.56 -13.52
CA MET A 75 -29.85 8.25 -12.29
C MET A 75 -30.28 9.52 -11.56
N LEU A 76 -29.49 10.59 -11.68
CA LEU A 76 -29.77 11.89 -11.12
C LEU A 76 -29.91 12.96 -12.20
N ILE A 77 -30.72 13.97 -11.93
CA ILE A 77 -30.84 15.19 -12.74
C ILE A 77 -30.27 16.37 -11.96
N ASP A 78 -29.52 17.22 -12.65
CA ASP A 78 -28.94 18.39 -12.00
C ASP A 78 -29.97 19.50 -11.76
N GLY A 79 -30.13 19.85 -10.49
CA GLY A 79 -30.98 20.96 -10.05
C GLY A 79 -30.24 22.27 -9.80
N GLY A 80 -28.91 22.36 -9.95
CA GLY A 80 -28.22 23.55 -9.45
C GLY A 80 -26.80 23.86 -9.92
N GLY A 81 -26.27 23.20 -10.92
CA GLY A 81 -25.00 23.67 -11.54
C GLY A 81 -23.69 23.17 -10.95
N TRP A 82 -23.73 22.28 -9.98
CA TRP A 82 -22.51 21.73 -9.31
C TRP A 82 -22.02 20.42 -9.93
N ALA A 83 -22.86 19.74 -10.69
CA ALA A 83 -22.52 18.45 -11.27
C ALA A 83 -21.78 18.58 -12.60
N THR A 84 -21.02 17.56 -12.96
CA THR A 84 -20.42 17.42 -14.30
C THR A 84 -21.49 17.02 -15.32
N LYS A 85 -22.22 18.02 -15.80
CA LYS A 85 -23.20 17.83 -16.87
C LYS A 85 -22.49 17.47 -18.17
N ASN A 86 -23.20 16.77 -19.05
CA ASN A 86 -22.78 16.56 -20.41
C ASN A 86 -21.46 15.80 -20.58
N TYR A 87 -21.10 14.95 -19.63
CA TYR A 87 -19.88 14.12 -19.70
C TYR A 87 -18.58 14.96 -19.80
N ILE A 88 -18.57 16.17 -19.23
CA ILE A 88 -17.37 17.01 -19.19
C ILE A 88 -16.43 16.46 -18.14
N GLN A 89 -15.18 16.21 -18.55
CA GLN A 89 -14.12 15.79 -17.65
C GLN A 89 -13.83 16.89 -16.62
N ASN A 90 -13.69 16.48 -15.36
CA ASN A 90 -13.23 17.33 -14.26
C ASN A 90 -11.94 16.77 -13.67
N ASP A 91 -10.82 17.38 -14.05
CA ASP A 91 -9.49 16.89 -13.68
C ASP A 91 -9.23 16.99 -12.17
N GLU A 92 -9.74 18.01 -11.50
CA GLU A 92 -9.62 18.17 -10.05
C GLU A 92 -10.30 16.99 -9.33
N TRP A 93 -11.51 16.66 -9.71
CA TRP A 93 -12.26 15.56 -9.08
C TRP A 93 -11.67 14.19 -9.41
N ASN A 94 -11.18 14.02 -10.62
CA ASN A 94 -10.47 12.79 -11.01
C ASN A 94 -9.17 12.65 -10.22
N ASN A 95 -8.40 13.74 -10.07
CA ASN A 95 -7.17 13.72 -9.28
C ASN A 95 -7.44 13.43 -7.80
N LEU A 96 -8.49 14.01 -7.21
CA LEU A 96 -8.88 13.74 -5.83
C LEU A 96 -9.15 12.25 -5.60
N THR A 97 -9.93 11.62 -6.50
CA THR A 97 -10.20 10.17 -6.44
C THR A 97 -8.92 9.36 -6.62
N TRP A 98 -8.04 9.78 -7.53
CA TRP A 98 -6.77 9.10 -7.78
C TRP A 98 -5.84 9.16 -6.57
N GLN A 99 -5.72 10.31 -5.91
CA GLN A 99 -4.90 10.46 -4.70
C GLN A 99 -5.45 9.63 -3.53
N ALA A 100 -6.76 9.57 -3.36
CA ALA A 100 -7.38 8.71 -2.37
C ALA A 100 -7.05 7.23 -2.63
N TYR A 101 -7.17 6.78 -3.88
CA TYR A 101 -6.76 5.43 -4.29
C TYR A 101 -5.29 5.16 -3.99
N LEU A 102 -4.36 6.04 -4.43
CA LEU A 102 -2.93 5.86 -4.22
C LEU A 102 -2.57 5.72 -2.74
N THR A 103 -3.20 6.50 -1.88
CA THR A 103 -2.98 6.45 -0.43
C THR A 103 -3.36 5.07 0.13
N GLN A 104 -4.52 4.56 -0.25
CA GLN A 104 -5.03 3.29 0.26
C GLN A 104 -4.24 2.10 -0.29
N ILE A 105 -3.99 2.08 -1.61
CA ILE A 105 -3.27 0.97 -2.25
C ILE A 105 -1.81 0.88 -1.78
N SER A 106 -1.15 2.01 -1.56
CA SER A 106 0.21 2.04 -1.01
C SER A 106 0.24 1.48 0.41
N SER A 107 -0.71 1.89 1.24
CA SER A 107 -0.80 1.44 2.63
C SER A 107 -1.02 -0.06 2.74
N ILE A 108 -1.96 -0.62 1.97
CA ILE A 108 -2.25 -2.06 2.01
C ILE A 108 -1.08 -2.90 1.47
N ASN A 109 -0.39 -2.43 0.43
CA ASN A 109 0.78 -3.12 -0.10
C ASN A 109 1.96 -3.13 0.90
N ILE A 110 2.13 -2.06 1.69
CA ILE A 110 3.12 -2.04 2.78
C ILE A 110 2.79 -3.09 3.82
N VAL A 111 1.53 -3.21 4.23
CA VAL A 111 1.08 -4.23 5.19
C VAL A 111 1.39 -5.63 4.68
N ILE A 112 0.96 -5.96 3.45
CA ILE A 112 1.18 -7.29 2.85
C ILE A 112 2.68 -7.60 2.82
N ARG A 113 3.51 -6.70 2.29
CA ARG A 113 4.95 -6.92 2.17
C ARG A 113 5.62 -7.09 3.53
N SER A 114 5.35 -6.20 4.48
CA SER A 114 5.95 -6.25 5.81
C SER A 114 5.63 -7.55 6.54
N LEU A 115 4.40 -8.05 6.43
CA LEU A 115 4.00 -9.30 7.07
C LEU A 115 4.58 -10.52 6.35
N MET A 116 4.65 -10.51 5.02
CA MET A 116 5.29 -11.58 4.24
C MET A 116 6.80 -11.69 4.52
N GLU A 117 7.49 -10.57 4.69
CA GLU A 117 8.92 -10.53 5.02
C GLU A 117 9.19 -11.01 6.45
N LYS A 118 8.28 -10.77 7.39
CA LYS A 118 8.46 -11.14 8.79
C LYS A 118 8.17 -12.62 9.02
N ASP A 119 6.98 -13.08 8.76
CA ASP A 119 6.57 -14.48 8.87
C ASP A 119 5.23 -14.69 8.14
N LYS A 120 5.30 -15.16 6.90
CA LYS A 120 4.12 -15.35 6.04
C LYS A 120 3.14 -16.39 6.57
N ASP A 121 3.62 -17.38 7.31
CA ASP A 121 2.79 -18.47 7.79
C ASP A 121 2.08 -18.08 9.09
N LEU A 122 2.80 -17.38 9.98
CA LEU A 122 2.22 -16.84 11.22
C LEU A 122 1.14 -15.80 10.95
N TYR A 123 1.35 -14.92 9.95
CA TYR A 123 0.40 -13.85 9.59
C TYR A 123 -0.46 -14.17 8.38
N ALA A 124 -0.63 -15.45 8.03
CA ALA A 124 -1.37 -15.87 6.84
C ALA A 124 -2.78 -15.25 6.77
N ASN A 125 -3.52 -15.21 7.87
CA ASN A 125 -4.88 -14.67 7.92
C ASN A 125 -4.92 -13.16 7.63
N THR A 126 -4.01 -12.39 8.22
CA THR A 126 -3.92 -10.94 7.98
C THR A 126 -3.48 -10.63 6.56
N ILE A 127 -2.55 -11.43 6.01
CA ILE A 127 -2.08 -11.30 4.62
C ILE A 127 -3.23 -11.62 3.66
N ALA A 128 -3.97 -12.71 3.89
CA ALA A 128 -5.11 -13.12 3.08
C ALA A 128 -6.18 -12.02 3.05
N PHE A 129 -6.58 -11.54 4.22
CA PHE A 129 -7.54 -10.45 4.36
C PHE A 129 -7.07 -9.17 3.66
N ALA A 130 -5.81 -8.79 3.82
CA ALA A 130 -5.23 -7.62 3.17
C ALA A 130 -5.20 -7.77 1.63
N ARG A 131 -4.95 -8.98 1.09
CA ARG A 131 -5.01 -9.28 -0.34
C ARG A 131 -6.44 -9.13 -0.89
N ILE A 132 -7.44 -9.65 -0.19
CA ILE A 132 -8.85 -9.47 -0.56
C ILE A 132 -9.21 -7.99 -0.58
N TRP A 133 -8.83 -7.25 0.46
CA TRP A 133 -9.10 -5.82 0.57
C TRP A 133 -8.38 -5.01 -0.51
N ARG A 134 -7.16 -5.41 -0.90
CA ARG A 134 -6.43 -4.83 -2.03
C ARG A 134 -7.21 -4.95 -3.33
N VAL A 135 -7.77 -6.11 -3.62
CA VAL A 135 -8.62 -6.32 -4.81
C VAL A 135 -9.81 -5.37 -4.77
N TYR A 136 -10.49 -5.24 -3.63
CA TYR A 136 -11.61 -4.32 -3.48
C TYR A 136 -11.23 -2.86 -3.75
N ILE A 137 -10.14 -2.37 -3.15
CA ILE A 137 -9.65 -1.00 -3.39
C ILE A 137 -9.30 -0.80 -4.86
N HIS A 138 -8.59 -1.75 -5.45
CA HIS A 138 -8.10 -1.63 -6.81
C HIS A 138 -9.23 -1.71 -7.84
N SER A 139 -10.24 -2.54 -7.61
CA SER A 139 -11.38 -2.67 -8.54
C SER A 139 -12.14 -1.37 -8.70
N GLN A 140 -12.35 -0.62 -7.62
CA GLN A 140 -13.00 0.69 -7.68
C GLN A 140 -12.23 1.69 -8.57
N ALA A 141 -10.90 1.65 -8.51
CA ALA A 141 -10.06 2.49 -9.35
C ALA A 141 -10.04 2.00 -10.82
N ALA A 142 -9.95 0.69 -11.04
CA ALA A 142 -9.97 0.11 -12.38
C ALA A 142 -11.30 0.34 -13.11
N ASP A 143 -12.42 0.29 -12.40
CA ASP A 143 -13.74 0.57 -12.94
C ASP A 143 -13.89 2.04 -13.37
N LYS A 144 -13.22 2.95 -12.65
CA LYS A 144 -13.26 4.37 -13.00
C LYS A 144 -12.23 4.75 -14.06
N PHE A 145 -10.99 4.29 -13.92
CA PHE A 145 -9.86 4.78 -14.74
C PHE A 145 -9.50 3.83 -15.90
N GLY A 146 -9.98 2.61 -15.88
CA GLY A 146 -9.70 1.61 -16.92
C GLY A 146 -8.37 0.90 -16.72
N PRO A 147 -7.59 0.69 -17.79
CA PRO A 147 -6.31 -0.02 -17.72
C PRO A 147 -5.35 0.60 -16.72
N MET A 148 -4.75 -0.23 -15.86
CA MET A 148 -3.79 0.23 -14.84
C MET A 148 -2.90 -0.94 -14.40
N PRO A 149 -1.80 -0.68 -13.65
CA PRO A 149 -0.97 -1.75 -13.11
C PRO A 149 -1.66 -2.52 -11.99
N PHE A 150 -1.49 -3.86 -11.96
CA PHE A 150 -1.88 -4.72 -10.84
C PHE A 150 -0.86 -5.86 -10.68
N PRO A 151 -0.47 -6.26 -9.46
CA PRO A 151 -0.68 -5.56 -8.20
C PRO A 151 0.00 -4.18 -8.23
N ALA A 152 -0.77 -3.15 -7.89
CA ALA A 152 -0.37 -1.78 -8.14
C ALA A 152 0.70 -1.29 -7.16
N TYR A 153 1.45 -0.31 -7.63
CA TYR A 153 2.26 0.65 -6.87
C TYR A 153 2.72 0.18 -5.48
N ALA A 154 3.98 -0.07 -5.30
CA ALA A 154 4.71 -0.62 -4.17
C ALA A 154 5.19 -2.07 -4.39
N THR A 155 5.23 -2.51 -5.62
CA THR A 155 6.21 -3.51 -6.04
C THR A 155 7.57 -2.82 -6.15
N VAL A 156 8.65 -3.60 -6.07
CA VAL A 156 10.02 -3.09 -6.21
C VAL A 156 10.28 -2.49 -7.60
N GLU A 157 9.33 -2.61 -8.54
CA GLU A 157 9.43 -2.07 -9.89
C GLU A 157 8.96 -0.61 -9.92
N ASP A 158 9.87 0.28 -10.31
CA ASP A 158 9.60 1.72 -10.43
C ASP A 158 8.53 2.05 -11.48
N ASN A 159 8.26 1.15 -12.44
CA ASN A 159 7.28 1.31 -13.52
C ASN A 159 6.56 -0.01 -13.83
N PRO A 160 5.58 -0.42 -13.04
CA PRO A 160 4.81 -1.62 -13.35
C PRO A 160 4.01 -1.42 -14.66
N PRO A 161 3.96 -2.44 -15.54
CA PRO A 161 3.26 -2.32 -16.82
C PRO A 161 1.75 -2.15 -16.65
N TYR A 162 1.15 -1.34 -17.50
CA TYR A 162 -0.31 -1.26 -17.59
C TYR A 162 -0.88 -2.56 -18.16
N LYS A 163 -1.95 -3.03 -17.55
CA LYS A 163 -2.69 -4.22 -17.99
C LYS A 163 -4.08 -3.81 -18.45
N SER A 164 -4.67 -4.58 -19.36
CA SER A 164 -6.06 -4.36 -19.75
C SER A 164 -7.00 -4.63 -18.57
N VAL A 165 -8.17 -3.99 -18.54
CA VAL A 165 -9.20 -4.26 -17.51
C VAL A 165 -9.55 -5.74 -17.46
N LYS A 166 -9.64 -6.40 -18.62
CA LYS A 166 -9.90 -7.84 -18.70
C LYS A 166 -8.83 -8.65 -17.95
N ASP A 167 -7.54 -8.38 -18.21
CA ASP A 167 -6.44 -9.13 -17.58
C ASP A 167 -6.39 -8.86 -16.07
N ILE A 168 -6.64 -7.61 -15.67
CA ILE A 168 -6.73 -7.22 -14.26
C ILE A 168 -7.82 -8.02 -13.54
N TYR A 169 -9.01 -8.17 -14.12
CA TYR A 169 -10.09 -8.93 -13.50
C TYR A 169 -9.79 -10.43 -13.38
N TYR A 170 -9.11 -11.02 -14.36
CA TYR A 170 -8.65 -12.39 -14.23
C TYR A 170 -7.62 -12.56 -13.11
N GLU A 171 -6.74 -11.59 -12.95
CA GLU A 171 -5.80 -11.58 -11.83
C GLU A 171 -6.50 -11.38 -10.48
N TYR A 172 -7.58 -10.59 -10.41
CA TYR A 172 -8.40 -10.50 -9.21
C TYR A 172 -8.96 -11.85 -8.79
N PHE A 173 -9.50 -12.62 -9.73
CA PHE A 173 -10.02 -13.94 -9.41
C PHE A 173 -8.93 -14.87 -8.89
N THR A 174 -7.76 -14.86 -9.52
CA THR A 174 -6.60 -15.63 -9.04
C THR A 174 -6.17 -15.19 -7.64
N GLU A 175 -6.04 -13.89 -7.43
CA GLU A 175 -5.65 -13.31 -6.14
C GLU A 175 -6.65 -13.65 -5.02
N LEU A 176 -7.96 -13.59 -5.32
CA LEU A 176 -9.00 -13.94 -4.37
C LEU A 176 -9.00 -15.44 -4.04
N ASP A 177 -8.87 -16.30 -5.05
CA ASP A 177 -8.80 -17.75 -4.84
C ASP A 177 -7.58 -18.14 -4.00
N GLU A 178 -6.41 -17.56 -4.28
CA GLU A 178 -5.21 -17.81 -3.49
C GLU A 178 -5.35 -17.27 -2.06
N ALA A 179 -5.92 -16.10 -1.87
CA ALA A 179 -6.15 -15.52 -0.55
C ALA A 179 -7.11 -16.38 0.28
N LEU A 180 -8.24 -16.79 -0.30
CA LEU A 180 -9.20 -17.66 0.38
C LEU A 180 -8.59 -19.00 0.80
N ASN A 181 -7.71 -19.59 -0.04
CA ASN A 181 -7.05 -20.84 0.27
C ASN A 181 -5.89 -20.70 1.28
N SER A 182 -5.50 -19.48 1.65
CA SER A 182 -4.39 -19.24 2.58
C SER A 182 -4.82 -18.96 4.01
N PHE A 183 -6.12 -18.87 4.31
CA PHE A 183 -6.60 -18.79 5.68
C PHE A 183 -6.27 -20.07 6.46
N SER A 184 -5.89 -19.92 7.73
CA SER A 184 -5.44 -21.01 8.59
C SER A 184 -5.81 -20.80 10.04
N ASP A 185 -6.37 -21.85 10.69
CA ASP A 185 -6.64 -21.85 12.13
C ASP A 185 -5.37 -21.78 12.99
N SER A 186 -4.21 -22.11 12.41
CA SER A 186 -2.92 -22.08 13.11
C SER A 186 -2.21 -20.73 13.02
N ALA A 187 -2.71 -19.81 12.20
CA ALA A 187 -2.14 -18.46 12.04
C ALA A 187 -2.73 -17.50 13.10
N GLU A 188 -2.02 -16.38 13.31
CA GLU A 188 -2.51 -15.31 14.17
C GLU A 188 -3.84 -14.73 13.65
N PRO A 189 -4.70 -14.22 14.55
CA PRO A 189 -5.93 -13.55 14.16
C PRO A 189 -5.63 -12.32 13.30
N ILE A 190 -6.60 -11.89 12.48
CA ILE A 190 -6.46 -10.75 11.58
C ILE A 190 -6.15 -9.47 12.36
N PHE A 191 -6.85 -9.25 13.47
CA PHE A 191 -6.64 -8.13 14.38
C PHE A 191 -6.37 -8.64 15.80
N SER A 192 -5.54 -7.92 16.55
CA SER A 192 -5.24 -8.21 17.96
C SER A 192 -6.49 -8.07 18.84
N ASP A 193 -7.39 -7.15 18.51
CA ASP A 193 -8.71 -6.97 19.13
C ASP A 193 -9.81 -7.36 18.13
N ALA A 194 -10.55 -8.43 18.45
CA ALA A 194 -11.70 -8.87 17.66
C ALA A 194 -12.80 -7.80 17.52
N GLY A 195 -12.82 -6.78 18.38
CA GLY A 195 -13.74 -5.65 18.27
C GLY A 195 -13.47 -4.72 17.10
N ILE A 196 -12.31 -4.81 16.46
CA ILE A 196 -11.98 -4.07 15.24
C ILE A 196 -12.75 -4.64 14.04
N ASP A 197 -12.88 -5.96 13.99
CA ASP A 197 -13.73 -6.63 13.01
C ASP A 197 -15.17 -6.72 13.54
N LEU A 198 -15.99 -5.80 13.13
CA LEU A 198 -17.38 -5.69 13.59
C LEU A 198 -18.29 -6.79 13.04
N VAL A 199 -17.92 -7.45 11.96
CA VAL A 199 -18.76 -8.43 11.24
C VAL A 199 -18.40 -9.84 11.66
N TYR A 200 -17.17 -10.25 11.47
CA TYR A 200 -16.71 -11.63 11.64
C TYR A 200 -15.94 -11.86 12.94
N LYS A 201 -15.48 -10.78 13.62
CA LYS A 201 -14.72 -10.84 14.89
C LYS A 201 -13.52 -11.79 14.84
N ASN A 202 -12.76 -11.70 13.78
CA ASN A 202 -11.62 -12.58 13.47
C ASN A 202 -11.99 -14.04 13.19
N ASP A 203 -13.25 -14.37 12.99
CA ASP A 203 -13.64 -15.74 12.60
C ASP A 203 -13.37 -15.95 11.12
N VAL A 204 -12.33 -16.73 10.82
CA VAL A 204 -11.88 -17.02 9.47
C VAL A 204 -12.65 -18.17 8.78
N SER A 205 -13.59 -18.78 9.49
CA SER A 205 -14.44 -19.84 8.96
C SER A 205 -15.72 -19.33 8.30
N LEU A 206 -16.04 -18.05 8.48
CA LEU A 206 -17.21 -17.35 7.94
C LEU A 206 -16.87 -16.59 6.68
#